data_644ff32352f3ba571a3b597f3e9d7614
#
_entry.id   644ff32352f3ba571a3b597f3e9d7614
#
_cell.length_a   1.000
_cell.length_b   1.000
_cell.length_c   1.000
_cell.angle_alpha   90.00
_cell.angle_beta   90.00
_cell.angle_gamma   90.00
#
_symmetry.space_group_name_H-M   'P 1'
#
loop_
_entity.id
_entity.type
_entity.pdbx_description
1 polymer ?
#
loop_
_entity_poly.entity_id
_entity_poly.type
_entity_poly.pdbx_seq_one_letter_code
_entity_poly.pdbx_strand_id
1 'polypeptide(L)'
;KTTIPDPDEKSNSPERDLEELYRKMRRMSDPAYLHTVTLDELMDNVFEGKSAVIENLLYTGAYILAGAPKIGKSFLVAQIAHHVSTGQDLWGYKVHQGTVLYLALEDDESRLQRRMFRMFGVEGTNSLHFATNAKMIGSGLDEQLEKFIREHSDTKLIIVDTLQKVREVVNDSYSYSS
;
A
#
# COMPACT_ATOMS: atom_id res chain seq x y z
N LYS A 1 -48.14 -37.47 23.57
CA LYS A 1 -46.68 -37.39 23.74
C LYS A 1 -46.30 -35.96 23.58
N THR A 2 -46.07 -35.32 24.70
CA THR A 2 -45.61 -33.91 24.77
C THR A 2 -44.10 -33.93 24.64
N THR A 3 -43.58 -33.39 23.57
CA THR A 3 -42.16 -33.24 23.35
C THR A 3 -41.69 -32.03 24.16
N ILE A 4 -40.78 -32.24 25.13
CA ILE A 4 -40.11 -31.21 25.89
C ILE A 4 -39.06 -30.59 24.95
N PRO A 5 -38.99 -29.26 24.76
CA PRO A 5 -37.95 -28.64 24.00
C PRO A 5 -36.59 -28.75 24.70
N ASP A 6 -35.55 -28.99 23.93
CA ASP A 6 -34.15 -29.10 24.33
C ASP A 6 -33.65 -27.76 24.89
N PRO A 7 -33.06 -27.71 26.09
CA PRO A 7 -32.60 -26.46 26.71
C PRO A 7 -31.31 -25.86 26.09
N ASP A 8 -30.73 -26.48 25.04
CA ASP A 8 -29.46 -26.07 24.43
C ASP A 8 -29.60 -25.35 23.07
N GLU A 9 -30.81 -24.94 22.67
CA GLU A 9 -30.95 -23.99 21.58
C GLU A 9 -30.40 -22.61 22.04
N LYS A 10 -29.08 -22.39 21.87
CA LYS A 10 -28.41 -21.09 22.05
C LYS A 10 -29.08 -20.08 21.11
N SER A 11 -30.08 -19.35 21.63
CA SER A 11 -30.70 -18.26 20.89
C SER A 11 -29.66 -17.19 20.63
N ASN A 12 -29.21 -17.11 19.39
CA ASN A 12 -28.39 -16.02 18.88
C ASN A 12 -29.26 -14.76 18.86
N SER A 13 -29.28 -13.98 19.96
CA SER A 13 -30.04 -12.74 20.02
C SER A 13 -29.20 -11.62 19.40
N PRO A 14 -29.78 -10.74 18.54
CA PRO A 14 -29.08 -9.60 17.95
C PRO A 14 -28.38 -8.70 18.96
N GLU A 15 -28.87 -8.67 20.19
CA GLU A 15 -28.29 -7.90 21.30
C GLU A 15 -26.93 -8.45 21.77
N ARG A 16 -26.77 -9.78 21.79
CA ARG A 16 -25.47 -10.41 22.15
C ARG A 16 -24.42 -10.16 21.08
N ASP A 17 -24.81 -10.26 19.82
CA ASP A 17 -23.89 -9.99 18.71
C ASP A 17 -23.42 -8.52 18.72
N LEU A 18 -24.30 -7.61 19.06
CA LEU A 18 -23.99 -6.19 19.21
C LEU A 18 -23.06 -5.91 20.39
N GLU A 19 -23.31 -6.53 21.56
CA GLU A 19 -22.44 -6.42 22.72
C GLU A 19 -21.04 -6.99 22.46
N GLU A 20 -20.95 -8.11 21.75
CA GLU A 20 -19.68 -8.71 21.37
C GLU A 20 -18.91 -7.83 20.39
N LEU A 21 -19.59 -7.23 19.43
CA LEU A 21 -19.03 -6.25 18.51
C LEU A 21 -18.48 -5.02 19.24
N TYR A 22 -19.24 -4.44 20.18
CA TYR A 22 -18.78 -3.32 20.99
C TYR A 22 -17.58 -3.67 21.87
N ARG A 23 -17.55 -4.89 22.42
CA ARG A 23 -16.39 -5.37 23.21
C ARG A 23 -15.15 -5.51 22.33
N LYS A 24 -15.31 -6.03 21.11
CA LYS A 24 -14.22 -6.15 20.11
C LYS A 24 -13.71 -4.77 19.69
N MET A 25 -14.59 -3.81 19.41
CA MET A 25 -14.21 -2.44 19.07
C MET A 25 -13.46 -1.75 20.21
N ARG A 26 -13.89 -1.90 21.48
CA ARG A 26 -13.18 -1.34 22.64
C ARG A 26 -11.77 -1.93 22.78
N ARG A 27 -11.60 -3.25 22.57
CA ARG A 27 -10.28 -3.88 22.60
C ARG A 27 -9.37 -3.35 21.51
N MET A 28 -9.90 -3.19 20.28
CA MET A 28 -9.13 -2.68 19.15
C MET A 28 -8.72 -1.20 19.32
N SER A 29 -9.40 -0.44 20.17
CA SER A 29 -9.08 0.95 20.49
C SER A 29 -8.03 1.11 21.59
N ASP A 30 -7.63 0.01 22.26
CA ASP A 30 -6.59 0.02 23.28
C ASP A 30 -5.21 -0.04 22.60
N PRO A 31 -4.35 0.97 22.77
CA PRO A 31 -3.01 0.97 22.18
C PRO A 31 -2.12 -0.19 22.62
N ALA A 32 -2.41 -0.81 23.77
CA ALA A 32 -1.69 -1.96 24.28
C ALA A 32 -2.25 -3.30 23.80
N TYR A 33 -3.37 -3.29 23.04
CA TYR A 33 -3.99 -4.51 22.55
C TYR A 33 -3.25 -5.12 21.37
N LEU A 34 -2.67 -6.29 21.57
CA LEU A 34 -2.13 -7.10 20.49
C LEU A 34 -3.20 -8.06 19.97
N HIS A 35 -3.63 -7.87 18.73
CA HIS A 35 -4.54 -8.79 18.06
C HIS A 35 -3.82 -10.12 17.76
N THR A 36 -4.34 -11.19 18.34
CA THR A 36 -3.83 -12.56 18.11
C THR A 36 -4.95 -13.45 17.61
N VAL A 37 -4.61 -14.42 16.79
CA VAL A 37 -5.49 -15.52 16.35
C VAL A 37 -4.86 -16.85 16.74
N THR A 38 -5.65 -17.83 17.06
CA THR A 38 -5.17 -19.19 17.32
C THR A 38 -4.84 -19.89 16.00
N LEU A 39 -4.08 -20.99 16.07
CA LEU A 39 -3.77 -21.78 14.90
C LEU A 39 -5.07 -22.36 14.27
N ASP A 40 -6.02 -22.79 15.09
CA ASP A 40 -7.29 -23.34 14.61
C ASP A 40 -8.10 -22.28 13.85
N GLU A 41 -8.25 -21.07 14.43
CA GLU A 41 -8.87 -19.93 13.75
C GLU A 41 -8.15 -19.55 12.46
N LEU A 42 -6.82 -19.67 12.41
CA LEU A 42 -6.02 -19.37 11.23
C LEU A 42 -6.26 -20.42 10.12
N MET A 43 -6.41 -21.67 10.48
CA MET A 43 -6.62 -22.77 9.53
C MET A 43 -8.07 -22.84 9.01
N ASP A 44 -9.04 -22.40 9.81
CA ASP A 44 -10.45 -22.33 9.43
C ASP A 44 -10.77 -21.12 8.53
N ASN A 45 -9.92 -20.10 8.52
CA ASN A 45 -10.10 -18.94 7.68
C ASN A 45 -9.68 -19.20 6.23
N VAL A 46 -10.58 -18.93 5.30
CA VAL A 46 -10.26 -18.88 3.87
C VAL A 46 -9.67 -17.52 3.55
N PHE A 47 -8.35 -17.45 3.38
CA PHE A 47 -7.69 -16.22 2.95
C PHE A 47 -7.76 -16.09 1.43
N GLU A 48 -8.36 -15.02 0.95
CA GLU A 48 -8.21 -14.65 -0.45
C GLU A 48 -6.73 -14.36 -0.76
N GLY A 49 -6.23 -14.92 -1.86
CA GLY A 49 -4.87 -14.65 -2.32
C GLY A 49 -4.67 -13.15 -2.56
N LYS A 50 -3.46 -12.65 -2.32
CA LYS A 50 -3.12 -11.26 -2.62
C LYS A 50 -3.35 -10.99 -4.11
N SER A 51 -4.06 -9.90 -4.43
CA SER A 51 -4.23 -9.47 -5.82
C SER A 51 -2.88 -9.12 -6.44
N ALA A 52 -2.61 -9.62 -7.64
CA ALA A 52 -1.41 -9.27 -8.37
C ALA A 52 -1.56 -7.88 -9.01
N VAL A 53 -0.51 -7.08 -8.95
CA VAL A 53 -0.30 -5.89 -9.80
C VAL A 53 0.43 -6.32 -11.07
N ILE A 54 1.43 -7.20 -10.90
CA ILE A 54 2.13 -7.90 -11.98
C ILE A 54 2.17 -9.37 -11.61
N GLU A 55 1.57 -10.24 -12.41
CA GLU A 55 1.48 -11.67 -12.11
C GLU A 55 2.85 -12.29 -11.87
N ASN A 56 2.98 -13.08 -10.82
CA ASN A 56 4.22 -13.76 -10.39
C ASN A 56 5.41 -12.84 -10.06
N LEU A 57 5.20 -11.49 -10.02
CA LEU A 57 6.27 -10.54 -9.73
C LEU A 57 5.91 -9.56 -8.61
N LEU A 58 4.74 -8.91 -8.67
CA LEU A 58 4.35 -7.86 -7.72
C LEU A 58 2.88 -8.02 -7.30
N TYR A 59 2.67 -8.27 -6.02
CA TYR A 59 1.35 -8.40 -5.42
C TYR A 59 1.01 -7.18 -4.56
N THR A 60 -0.23 -7.08 -4.09
CA THR A 60 -0.62 -6.05 -3.12
C THR A 60 0.19 -6.17 -1.83
N GLY A 61 0.72 -5.04 -1.36
CA GLY A 61 1.55 -4.96 -0.16
C GLY A 61 2.50 -3.78 -0.19
N ALA A 62 3.29 -3.61 0.88
CA ALA A 62 4.35 -2.62 0.96
C ALA A 62 5.71 -3.28 0.70
N TYR A 63 6.53 -2.64 -0.15
CA TYR A 63 7.83 -3.15 -0.57
C TYR A 63 8.89 -2.06 -0.44
N ILE A 64 10.12 -2.46 -0.13
CA ILE A 64 11.28 -1.57 -0.10
C ILE A 64 12.28 -2.05 -1.16
N LEU A 65 12.59 -1.19 -2.13
CA LEU A 65 13.67 -1.40 -3.09
C LEU A 65 14.94 -0.72 -2.57
N ALA A 66 15.85 -1.50 -2.01
CA ALA A 66 17.12 -1.03 -1.48
C ALA A 66 18.29 -1.35 -2.40
N GLY A 67 19.34 -0.55 -2.35
CA GLY A 67 20.59 -0.78 -3.11
C GLY A 67 21.45 0.48 -3.18
N ALA A 68 22.70 0.32 -3.60
CA ALA A 68 23.67 1.41 -3.72
C ALA A 68 23.17 2.56 -4.63
N PRO A 69 23.65 3.80 -4.45
CA PRO A 69 23.36 4.88 -5.39
C PRO A 69 23.75 4.54 -6.82
N LYS A 70 23.02 5.08 -7.80
CA LYS A 70 23.33 4.99 -9.24
C LYS A 70 23.25 3.61 -9.89
N ILE A 71 22.73 2.57 -9.21
CA ILE A 71 22.53 1.23 -9.80
C ILE A 71 21.26 1.09 -10.67
N GLY A 72 20.53 2.17 -10.89
CA GLY A 72 19.35 2.16 -11.78
C GLY A 72 18.00 1.95 -11.07
N LYS A 73 17.91 2.07 -9.74
CA LYS A 73 16.62 1.90 -9.00
C LYS A 73 15.49 2.74 -9.59
N SER A 74 15.72 4.05 -9.79
CA SER A 74 14.70 4.97 -10.33
C SER A 74 14.31 4.64 -11.78
N PHE A 75 15.21 4.05 -12.57
CA PHE A 75 14.88 3.54 -13.91
C PHE A 75 13.99 2.30 -13.82
N LEU A 76 14.31 1.38 -12.91
CA LEU A 76 13.53 0.17 -12.70
C LEU A 76 12.10 0.51 -12.26
N VAL A 77 11.94 1.38 -11.25
CA VAL A 77 10.60 1.74 -10.76
C VAL A 77 9.82 2.58 -11.78
N ALA A 78 10.49 3.40 -12.60
CA ALA A 78 9.86 4.12 -13.71
C ALA A 78 9.36 3.14 -14.79
N GLN A 79 10.11 2.07 -15.08
CA GLN A 79 9.68 1.02 -16.00
C GLN A 79 8.44 0.29 -15.47
N ILE A 80 8.45 -0.13 -14.21
CA ILE A 80 7.29 -0.75 -13.54
C ILE A 80 6.08 0.19 -13.60
N ALA A 81 6.27 1.47 -13.25
CA ALA A 81 5.22 2.48 -13.26
C ALA A 81 4.58 2.63 -14.65
N HIS A 82 5.40 2.72 -15.70
CA HIS A 82 4.92 2.84 -17.06
C HIS A 82 4.10 1.61 -17.48
N HIS A 83 4.61 0.40 -17.24
CA HIS A 83 3.92 -0.83 -17.63
C HIS A 83 2.60 -1.00 -16.86
N VAL A 84 2.55 -0.68 -15.54
CA VAL A 84 1.31 -0.73 -14.78
C VAL A 84 0.30 0.30 -15.28
N SER A 85 0.73 1.50 -15.63
CA SER A 85 -0.16 2.55 -16.12
C SER A 85 -0.69 2.30 -17.53
N THR A 86 0.06 1.59 -18.36
CA THR A 86 -0.32 1.28 -19.76
C THR A 86 -0.94 -0.10 -19.94
N GLY A 87 -0.80 -1.00 -18.96
CA GLY A 87 -1.27 -2.38 -19.05
C GLY A 87 -0.43 -3.27 -19.97
N GLN A 88 0.76 -2.80 -20.37
CA GLN A 88 1.68 -3.58 -21.18
C GLN A 88 2.43 -4.60 -20.33
N ASP A 89 2.58 -5.82 -20.83
CA ASP A 89 3.32 -6.88 -20.13
C ASP A 89 4.77 -6.45 -19.85
N LEU A 90 5.26 -6.76 -18.65
CA LEU A 90 6.61 -6.44 -18.20
C LEU A 90 7.45 -7.73 -18.16
N TRP A 91 8.48 -7.82 -19.01
CA TRP A 91 9.39 -8.99 -19.08
C TRP A 91 8.68 -10.35 -19.27
N GLY A 92 7.54 -10.35 -19.95
CA GLY A 92 6.72 -11.53 -20.16
C GLY A 92 5.75 -11.84 -19.01
N TYR A 93 5.71 -11.01 -17.97
CA TYR A 93 4.70 -11.11 -16.91
C TYR A 93 3.51 -10.23 -17.25
N LYS A 94 2.31 -10.78 -17.07
CA LYS A 94 1.06 -10.06 -17.29
C LYS A 94 0.87 -8.96 -16.27
N VAL A 95 0.51 -7.77 -16.72
CA VAL A 95 0.29 -6.58 -15.90
C VAL A 95 -1.20 -6.28 -15.78
N HIS A 96 -1.66 -6.02 -14.57
CA HIS A 96 -3.01 -5.51 -14.33
C HIS A 96 -2.98 -3.98 -14.33
N GLN A 97 -3.51 -3.40 -15.42
CA GLN A 97 -3.53 -1.95 -15.62
C GLN A 97 -4.24 -1.22 -14.49
N GLY A 98 -3.75 -0.03 -14.17
CA GLY A 98 -4.38 0.91 -13.25
C GLY A 98 -3.56 2.18 -13.08
N THR A 99 -4.12 3.11 -12.33
CA THR A 99 -3.46 4.39 -12.05
C THR A 99 -2.24 4.20 -11.16
N VAL A 100 -1.17 4.91 -11.47
CA VAL A 100 0.09 4.93 -10.74
C VAL A 100 0.40 6.34 -10.27
N LEU A 101 0.73 6.50 -8.99
CA LEU A 101 1.32 7.70 -8.44
C LEU A 101 2.82 7.50 -8.21
N TYR A 102 3.66 8.36 -8.80
CA TYR A 102 5.10 8.32 -8.63
C TYR A 102 5.58 9.62 -7.96
N LEU A 103 5.90 9.56 -6.68
CA LEU A 103 6.55 10.64 -5.94
C LEU A 103 8.05 10.63 -6.25
N ALA A 104 8.47 11.42 -7.24
CA ALA A 104 9.85 11.52 -7.70
C ALA A 104 10.55 12.70 -7.01
N LEU A 105 10.82 12.56 -5.71
CA LEU A 105 11.18 13.64 -4.79
C LEU A 105 12.65 14.11 -4.89
N GLU A 106 13.45 13.49 -5.74
CA GLU A 106 14.82 13.92 -6.07
C GLU A 106 14.94 14.48 -7.47
N ASP A 107 13.85 14.51 -8.22
CA ASP A 107 13.80 14.99 -9.59
C ASP A 107 13.04 16.32 -9.72
N ASP A 108 13.28 17.02 -10.81
CA ASP A 108 12.42 18.07 -11.36
C ASP A 108 11.66 17.54 -12.59
N GLU A 109 10.60 18.24 -12.99
CA GLU A 109 9.75 17.84 -14.13
C GLU A 109 10.53 17.71 -15.43
N SER A 110 11.52 18.57 -15.67
CA SER A 110 12.35 18.53 -16.88
C SER A 110 13.24 17.27 -16.93
N ARG A 111 13.78 16.85 -15.77
CA ARG A 111 14.57 15.61 -15.67
C ARG A 111 13.69 14.39 -15.84
N LEU A 112 12.48 14.40 -15.25
CA LEU A 112 11.48 13.34 -15.42
C LEU A 112 11.07 13.22 -16.88
N GLN A 113 10.71 14.33 -17.53
CA GLN A 113 10.33 14.33 -18.94
C GLN A 113 11.43 13.72 -19.82
N ARG A 114 12.70 14.16 -19.65
CA ARG A 114 13.83 13.62 -20.41
C ARG A 114 14.06 12.13 -20.15
N ARG A 115 13.87 11.67 -18.90
CA ARG A 115 13.99 10.27 -18.52
C ARG A 115 12.89 9.45 -19.20
N MET A 116 11.63 9.86 -19.07
CA MET A 116 10.48 9.16 -19.62
C MET A 116 10.57 9.11 -21.16
N PHE A 117 10.93 10.25 -21.80
CA PHE A 117 11.14 10.29 -23.24
C PHE A 117 12.26 9.32 -23.71
N ARG A 118 13.36 9.25 -22.97
CA ARG A 118 14.47 8.34 -23.30
C ARG A 118 14.09 6.88 -23.15
N MET A 119 13.24 6.55 -22.19
CA MET A 119 12.82 5.18 -21.90
C MET A 119 11.68 4.70 -22.79
N PHE A 120 10.70 5.56 -23.09
CA PHE A 120 9.41 5.19 -23.67
C PHE A 120 9.01 6.01 -24.91
N GLY A 121 9.84 6.98 -25.31
CA GLY A 121 9.53 7.85 -26.44
C GLY A 121 8.47 8.90 -26.10
N VAL A 122 7.60 9.22 -27.07
CA VAL A 122 6.58 10.28 -26.97
C VAL A 122 5.21 9.77 -26.52
N GLU A 123 5.03 8.48 -26.38
CA GLU A 123 3.76 7.91 -25.95
C GLU A 123 3.48 8.24 -24.47
N GLY A 124 2.39 8.95 -24.22
CA GLY A 124 1.94 9.33 -22.89
C GLY A 124 0.79 8.46 -22.41
N THR A 125 0.51 8.52 -21.12
CA THR A 125 -0.67 7.93 -20.49
C THR A 125 -1.24 8.88 -19.45
N ASN A 126 -2.56 8.93 -19.32
CA ASN A 126 -3.23 9.70 -18.27
C ASN A 126 -3.29 8.96 -16.93
N SER A 127 -2.82 7.70 -16.90
CA SER A 127 -2.83 6.85 -15.70
C SER A 127 -1.50 6.83 -14.94
N LEU A 128 -0.49 7.64 -15.36
CA LEU A 128 0.77 7.80 -14.66
C LEU A 128 0.94 9.25 -14.20
N HIS A 129 0.84 9.44 -12.90
CA HIS A 129 0.95 10.75 -12.26
C HIS A 129 2.28 10.90 -11.56
N PHE A 130 2.92 12.06 -11.72
CA PHE A 130 4.15 12.40 -11.03
C PHE A 130 3.94 13.54 -10.04
N ALA A 131 4.62 13.48 -8.90
CA ALA A 131 4.79 14.60 -8.00
C ALA A 131 6.27 14.72 -7.61
N THR A 132 6.81 15.94 -7.70
CA THR A 132 8.21 16.24 -7.36
C THR A 132 8.36 16.76 -5.94
N ASN A 133 7.20 16.90 -5.24
CA ASN A 133 7.12 17.35 -3.84
C ASN A 133 5.94 16.66 -3.14
N ALA A 134 6.12 16.37 -1.84
CA ALA A 134 5.08 15.82 -0.98
C ALA A 134 5.32 16.26 0.46
N LYS A 135 4.29 16.14 1.30
CA LYS A 135 4.44 16.31 2.74
C LYS A 135 5.22 15.14 3.34
N MET A 136 5.65 15.29 4.60
CA MET A 136 6.36 14.24 5.33
C MET A 136 5.38 13.21 5.92
N ILE A 137 5.88 12.02 6.17
CA ILE A 137 5.17 10.97 6.93
C ILE A 137 4.86 11.53 8.33
N GLY A 138 3.61 11.37 8.78
CA GLY A 138 3.13 11.92 10.04
C GLY A 138 2.82 13.42 10.02
N SER A 139 3.05 14.11 8.87
CA SER A 139 2.80 15.54 8.71
C SER A 139 1.97 15.84 7.46
N GLY A 140 1.13 14.90 7.03
CA GLY A 140 0.12 15.07 6.00
C GLY A 140 0.38 14.37 4.68
N LEU A 141 1.38 13.48 4.60
CA LEU A 141 1.58 12.63 3.41
C LEU A 141 0.44 11.62 3.26
N ASP A 142 0.00 11.04 4.36
CA ASP A 142 -1.11 10.10 4.44
C ASP A 142 -2.41 10.71 3.88
N GLU A 143 -2.77 11.93 4.29
CA GLU A 143 -3.94 12.63 3.76
C GLU A 143 -3.79 12.95 2.26
N GLN A 144 -2.58 13.27 1.79
CA GLN A 144 -2.33 13.48 0.36
C GLN A 144 -2.55 12.20 -0.44
N LEU A 145 -2.02 11.05 0.05
CA LEU A 145 -2.17 9.75 -0.59
C LEU A 145 -3.62 9.27 -0.58
N GLU A 146 -4.32 9.40 0.55
CA GLU A 146 -5.73 9.04 0.66
C GLU A 146 -6.61 9.88 -0.29
N LYS A 147 -6.35 11.19 -0.39
CA LYS A 147 -7.05 12.06 -1.31
C LYS A 147 -6.83 11.61 -2.75
N PHE A 148 -5.57 11.31 -3.13
CA PHE A 148 -5.25 10.82 -4.48
C PHE A 148 -5.99 9.51 -4.79
N ILE A 149 -6.00 8.54 -3.86
CA ILE A 149 -6.69 7.26 -4.03
C ILE A 149 -8.22 7.46 -4.17
N ARG A 150 -8.82 8.40 -3.44
CA ARG A 150 -10.24 8.74 -3.59
C ARG A 150 -10.57 9.33 -4.96
N GLU A 151 -9.67 10.15 -5.50
CA GLU A 151 -9.82 10.76 -6.83
C GLU A 151 -9.54 9.77 -7.97
N HIS A 152 -8.72 8.73 -7.70
CA HIS A 152 -8.29 7.69 -8.63
C HIS A 152 -8.53 6.30 -8.04
N SER A 153 -9.79 5.84 -8.04
CA SER A 153 -10.20 4.59 -7.38
C SER A 153 -9.59 3.31 -7.98
N ASP A 154 -9.04 3.41 -9.20
CA ASP A 154 -8.31 2.35 -9.91
C ASP A 154 -6.80 2.35 -9.61
N THR A 155 -6.33 3.11 -8.61
CA THR A 155 -4.92 3.16 -8.23
C THR A 155 -4.39 1.77 -7.87
N LYS A 156 -3.34 1.34 -8.56
CA LYS A 156 -2.68 0.03 -8.39
C LYS A 156 -1.31 0.13 -7.73
N LEU A 157 -0.63 1.27 -7.89
CA LEU A 157 0.75 1.41 -7.44
C LEU A 157 1.04 2.84 -6.99
N ILE A 158 1.67 2.96 -5.83
CA ILE A 158 2.25 4.23 -5.34
C ILE A 158 3.74 3.99 -5.14
N ILE A 159 4.57 4.84 -5.74
CA ILE A 159 6.04 4.80 -5.66
C ILE A 159 6.53 6.03 -4.91
N VAL A 160 7.41 5.84 -3.94
CA VAL A 160 8.09 6.93 -3.22
C VAL A 160 9.60 6.83 -3.51
N ASP A 161 10.11 7.70 -4.36
CA ASP A 161 11.51 7.76 -4.75
C ASP A 161 12.09 9.15 -4.38
N THR A 162 12.66 9.32 -3.23
CA THR A 162 13.10 8.31 -2.27
C THR A 162 12.42 8.52 -0.92
N LEU A 163 12.30 7.45 -0.15
CA LEU A 163 11.71 7.46 1.20
C LEU A 163 12.39 8.47 2.15
N GLN A 164 13.69 8.70 1.98
CA GLN A 164 14.45 9.65 2.79
C GLN A 164 13.90 11.08 2.73
N LYS A 165 13.26 11.48 1.62
CA LYS A 165 12.70 12.81 1.41
C LYS A 165 11.38 13.06 2.15
N VAL A 166 10.70 12.02 2.56
CA VAL A 166 9.43 12.09 3.30
C VAL A 166 9.55 11.63 4.75
N ARG A 167 10.74 11.17 5.18
CA ARG A 167 11.01 10.86 6.59
C ARG A 167 11.35 12.11 7.36
N GLU A 168 10.77 12.29 8.54
CA GLU A 168 11.29 13.27 9.50
C GLU A 168 12.75 12.94 9.83
N VAL A 169 13.61 13.94 9.73
CA VAL A 169 14.98 13.87 10.24
C VAL A 169 14.87 14.00 11.76
N VAL A 170 14.87 12.87 12.47
CA VAL A 170 15.14 12.90 13.91
C VAL A 170 16.56 13.40 14.02
N ASN A 171 16.71 14.67 14.44
CA ASN A 171 18.02 15.20 14.81
C ASN A 171 18.48 14.44 16.06
N ASP A 172 19.21 13.35 15.86
CA ASP A 172 19.99 12.68 16.90
C ASP A 172 21.13 13.62 17.29
N SER A 173 20.79 14.65 18.07
CA SER A 173 21.77 15.39 18.85
C SER A 173 22.21 14.58 20.07
N TYR A 174 22.72 13.36 19.83
CA TYR A 174 23.57 12.71 20.81
C TYR A 174 24.94 13.37 20.71
N SER A 175 25.09 14.52 21.39
CA SER A 175 26.41 15.04 21.73
C SER A 175 27.04 14.06 22.72
N TYR A 176 27.96 13.23 22.24
CA TYR A 176 28.91 12.57 23.09
C TYR A 176 29.82 13.70 23.67
N SER A 177 29.46 14.18 24.87
CA SER A 177 30.38 14.93 25.68
C SER A 177 31.37 13.96 26.29
N SER A 178 32.58 14.01 25.80
CA SER A 178 33.79 13.40 26.37
C SER A 178 34.11 14.00 27.73
#